data_2a07567ef23598a3b5b83d2862ead7ae
#
_entry.id   2a07567ef23598a3b5b83d2862ead7ae
#
_cell.length_a   1.000
_cell.length_b   1.000
_cell.length_c   1.000
_cell.angle_alpha   90.00
_cell.angle_beta   90.00
_cell.angle_gamma   90.00
#
_symmetry.space_group_name_H-M   'P 1'
#
loop_
_entity.id
_entity.type
_entity.pdbx_description
1 polymer ?
#
loop_
_entity_poly.entity_id
_entity_poly.type
_entity_poly.pdbx_seq_one_letter_code
_entity_poly.pdbx_strand_id
1 'polypeptide(L)' 'MNQFKFFKGQVIKPLFWKTAMGEYKLVSEMTSEHIFNICLTLTLDRGTIPDPYLGKTNQEWKEIFENELRNRTNGLYVGV' A
#
# COMPACT_ATOMS: atom_id res chain seq x y z
N MET A 1 16.56 -12.76 9.11
CA MET A 1 16.13 -11.36 9.25
C MET A 1 14.68 -11.30 9.69
N ASN A 2 14.38 -10.47 10.64
CA ASN A 2 13.03 -10.34 11.15
C ASN A 2 12.20 -9.45 10.21
N GLN A 3 11.10 -10.02 9.69
CA GLN A 3 10.20 -9.29 8.79
C GLN A 3 9.09 -8.56 9.54
N PHE A 4 9.09 -8.65 10.86
CA PHE A 4 8.05 -8.03 11.68
C PHE A 4 8.65 -6.87 12.46
N LYS A 5 7.83 -5.86 12.66
CA LYS A 5 8.19 -4.73 13.51
C LYS A 5 7.24 -4.70 14.70
N PHE A 6 7.73 -4.13 15.80
CA PHE A 6 6.91 -3.94 16.98
C PHE A 6 6.71 -2.45 17.21
N PHE A 7 5.48 -2.06 17.40
CA PHE A 7 5.13 -0.67 17.69
C PHE A 7 4.07 -0.69 18.79
N LYS A 8 4.39 -0.09 19.94
CA LYS A 8 3.50 -0.07 21.10
C LYS A 8 3.00 -1.46 21.45
N GLY A 9 3.88 -2.45 21.38
CA GLY A 9 3.56 -3.82 21.73
C GLY A 9 2.81 -4.60 20.68
N GLN A 10 2.57 -4.03 19.51
CA GLN A 10 1.90 -4.70 18.41
C GLN A 10 2.88 -5.18 17.38
N VAL A 11 2.59 -6.34 16.79
CA VAL A 11 3.39 -6.86 15.68
C VAL A 11 2.80 -6.30 14.39
N ILE A 12 3.64 -5.59 13.62
CA ILE A 12 3.24 -5.03 12.35
C ILE A 12 3.85 -5.89 11.25
N LYS A 13 2.99 -6.61 10.53
CA LYS A 13 3.43 -7.47 9.43
C LYS A 13 3.69 -6.63 8.19
N PRO A 14 4.76 -6.94 7.43
CA PRO A 14 4.98 -6.24 6.17
C PRO A 14 3.88 -6.58 5.18
N LEU A 15 3.53 -5.59 4.35
CA LEU A 15 2.53 -5.76 3.30
C LEU A 15 3.24 -5.84 1.96
N PHE A 16 2.86 -6.85 1.17
CA PHE A 16 3.42 -7.05 -0.17
C PHE A 16 2.33 -6.84 -1.20
N TRP A 17 2.72 -6.23 -2.29
CA TRP A 17 1.88 -6.05 -3.47
C TRP A 17 2.52 -6.78 -4.64
N LYS A 18 1.73 -7.54 -5.38
CA LYS A 18 2.21 -8.21 -6.59
C LYS A 18 1.93 -7.33 -7.78
N THR A 19 2.99 -6.93 -8.47
CA THR A 19 2.87 -6.04 -9.64
C THR A 19 2.34 -6.81 -10.84
N ALA A 20 1.97 -6.04 -11.88
CA ALA A 20 1.49 -6.64 -13.14
C ALA A 20 2.54 -7.56 -13.78
N MET A 21 3.81 -7.33 -13.49
CA MET A 21 4.89 -8.15 -14.00
C MET A 21 5.16 -9.37 -13.15
N GLY A 22 4.38 -9.57 -12.09
CA GLY A 22 4.51 -10.75 -11.24
C GLY A 22 5.51 -10.61 -10.11
N GLU A 23 6.06 -9.43 -9.91
CA GLU A 23 7.01 -9.19 -8.82
C GLU A 23 6.27 -8.80 -7.54
N TYR A 24 6.77 -9.30 -6.40
CA TYR A 24 6.27 -8.88 -5.11
C TYR A 24 7.14 -7.76 -4.57
N LYS A 25 6.50 -6.67 -4.16
CA LYS A 25 7.21 -5.51 -3.60
C LYS A 25 6.58 -5.14 -2.27
N LEU A 26 7.42 -4.73 -1.33
CA LEU A 26 6.92 -4.18 -0.08
C LEU A 26 6.26 -2.84 -0.35
N VAL A 27 5.06 -2.65 0.19
CA VAL A 27 4.34 -1.40 0.01
C VAL A 27 5.19 -0.21 0.50
N SER A 28 5.90 -0.39 1.61
CA SER A 28 6.73 0.67 2.17
C SER A 28 7.91 1.05 1.26
N GLU A 29 8.29 0.18 0.34
CA GLU A 29 9.42 0.43 -0.56
C GLU A 29 8.98 0.85 -1.96
N MET A 30 7.69 0.84 -2.23
CA MET A 30 7.17 1.27 -3.53
C MET A 30 7.27 2.78 -3.65
N THR A 31 7.50 3.26 -4.88
CA THR A 31 7.51 4.71 -5.09
C THR A 31 6.12 5.29 -4.88
N SER A 32 6.09 6.55 -4.46
CA SER A 32 4.81 7.22 -4.24
C SER A 32 4.00 7.30 -5.54
N GLU A 33 4.67 7.50 -6.67
CA GLU A 33 4.00 7.53 -7.96
C GLU A 33 3.33 6.20 -8.28
N HIS A 34 4.03 5.09 -8.03
CA HIS A 34 3.49 3.76 -8.27
C HIS A 34 2.24 3.52 -7.40
N ILE A 35 2.35 3.88 -6.11
CA ILE A 35 1.23 3.74 -5.18
C ILE A 35 0.05 4.59 -5.64
N PHE A 36 0.31 5.83 -6.04
CA PHE A 36 -0.74 6.73 -6.50
C PHE A 36 -1.45 6.15 -7.72
N ASN A 37 -0.70 5.59 -8.67
CA ASN A 37 -1.28 5.00 -9.87
C ASN A 37 -2.16 3.80 -9.54
N ILE A 38 -1.75 2.99 -8.57
CA ILE A 38 -2.57 1.87 -8.12
C ILE A 38 -3.86 2.39 -7.48
N CYS A 39 -3.76 3.42 -6.66
CA CYS A 39 -4.95 4.03 -6.05
C CYS A 39 -5.92 4.53 -7.11
N LEU A 40 -5.41 5.16 -8.17
CA LEU A 40 -6.26 5.61 -9.27
C LEU A 40 -6.96 4.43 -9.93
N THR A 41 -6.23 3.37 -10.19
CA THR A 41 -6.80 2.18 -10.81
C THR A 41 -7.91 1.59 -9.95
N LEU A 42 -7.68 1.50 -8.65
CA LEU A 42 -8.69 0.98 -7.72
C LEU A 42 -9.90 1.89 -7.63
N THR A 43 -9.67 3.20 -7.64
CA THR A 43 -10.75 4.18 -7.55
C THR A 43 -11.63 4.17 -8.79
N LEU A 44 -11.01 4.04 -9.97
CA LEU A 44 -11.74 4.05 -11.23
C LEU A 44 -12.42 2.72 -11.51
N ASP A 45 -12.07 1.67 -10.75
CA ASP A 45 -12.70 0.36 -10.84
C ASP A 45 -12.80 -0.15 -12.27
N ARG A 46 -11.64 -0.22 -12.92
CA ARG A 46 -11.57 -0.66 -14.33
C ARG A 46 -11.54 -2.16 -14.48
N GLY A 47 -11.62 -2.91 -13.38
CA GLY A 47 -11.62 -4.37 -13.44
C GLY A 47 -10.26 -4.98 -13.75
N THR A 48 -9.19 -4.19 -13.74
CA THR A 48 -7.85 -4.70 -14.01
C THR A 48 -7.22 -5.37 -12.79
N ILE A 49 -7.71 -5.06 -11.61
CA ILE A 49 -7.24 -5.66 -10.37
C ILE A 49 -8.36 -6.53 -9.82
N PRO A 50 -8.10 -7.83 -9.62
CA PRO A 50 -9.14 -8.71 -9.07
C PRO A 50 -9.61 -8.24 -7.69
N ASP A 51 -10.84 -8.57 -7.36
CA ASP A 51 -11.43 -8.24 -6.06
C ASP A 51 -12.06 -9.51 -5.47
N PRO A 52 -11.48 -10.13 -4.44
CA PRO A 52 -10.31 -9.69 -3.67
C PRO A 52 -8.98 -9.99 -4.38
N TYR A 53 -7.95 -9.29 -3.97
CA TYR A 53 -6.61 -9.48 -4.49
C TYR A 53 -5.64 -9.66 -3.33
N LEU A 54 -4.86 -10.75 -3.39
CA LEU A 54 -3.91 -11.07 -2.33
C LEU A 54 -4.58 -11.11 -0.95
N GLY A 55 -5.79 -11.62 -0.90
CA GLY A 55 -6.52 -11.81 0.35
C GLY A 55 -7.22 -10.58 0.90
N LYS A 56 -7.22 -9.47 0.17
CA LYS A 56 -7.85 -8.23 0.61
C LYS A 56 -8.75 -7.69 -0.48
N THR A 57 -9.81 -7.02 -0.06
CA THR A 57 -10.70 -6.37 -1.03
C THR A 57 -10.03 -5.15 -1.63
N ASN A 58 -10.55 -4.71 -2.77
CA ASN A 58 -10.02 -3.50 -3.40
C ASN A 58 -10.15 -2.30 -2.48
N GLN A 59 -11.22 -2.21 -1.71
CA GLN A 59 -11.39 -1.13 -0.74
C GLN A 59 -10.31 -1.17 0.33
N GLU A 60 -9.98 -2.36 0.83
CA GLU A 60 -8.93 -2.51 1.83
C GLU A 60 -7.57 -2.09 1.27
N TRP A 61 -7.27 -2.48 0.03
CA TRP A 61 -6.02 -2.08 -0.60
C TRP A 61 -5.96 -0.57 -0.80
N LYS A 62 -7.07 0.02 -1.23
CA LYS A 62 -7.13 1.47 -1.42
C LYS A 62 -6.81 2.19 -0.11
N GLU A 63 -7.39 1.74 0.99
CA GLU A 63 -7.13 2.35 2.28
C GLU A 63 -5.67 2.18 2.70
N ILE A 64 -5.09 1.01 2.45
CA ILE A 64 -3.69 0.77 2.76
C ILE A 64 -2.79 1.74 2.00
N PHE A 65 -3.02 1.88 0.71
CA PHE A 65 -2.19 2.75 -0.12
C PHE A 65 -2.40 4.22 0.21
N GLU A 66 -3.64 4.61 0.48
CA GLU A 66 -3.92 6.00 0.89
C GLU A 66 -3.25 6.33 2.21
N ASN A 67 -3.26 5.39 3.15
CA ASN A 67 -2.58 5.60 4.43
C ASN A 67 -1.07 5.71 4.23
N GLU A 68 -0.51 4.90 3.35
CA GLU A 68 0.92 4.96 3.07
C GLU A 68 1.29 6.32 2.50
N LEU A 69 0.53 6.82 1.54
CA LEU A 69 0.77 8.13 0.95
C LEU A 69 0.63 9.24 1.98
N ARG A 70 -0.40 9.15 2.81
CA ARG A 70 -0.63 10.15 3.86
C ARG A 70 0.54 10.19 4.83
N ASN A 71 1.05 9.03 5.24
CA ASN A 71 2.17 8.97 6.16
C ASN A 71 3.43 9.59 5.55
N ARG A 72 3.62 9.41 4.26
CA ARG A 72 4.77 10.00 3.57
C ARG A 72 4.65 11.51 3.49
N THR A 73 3.46 12.00 3.16
CA THR A 73 3.25 13.44 3.01
C THR A 73 3.23 14.16 4.36
N ASN A 74 2.80 13.50 5.42
CA ASN A 74 2.81 14.11 6.74
C ASN A 74 4.21 14.56 7.15
N GLY A 75 5.22 13.80 6.76
CA GLY A 75 6.61 14.19 7.04
C GLY A 75 7.05 15.40 6.23
N LEU A 76 6.43 15.64 5.07
CA LEU A 76 6.76 16.76 4.21
C LEU A 76 6.01 18.03 4.60
N TYR A 77 4.84 17.89 5.21
CA TYR A 77 3.96 19.03 5.51
C TYR A 77 3.90 19.35 6.98
N VAL A 78 4.83 18.86 7.76
CA VAL A 78 4.90 19.18 9.17
C VAL A 78 5.09 20.70 9.32
N GLY A 79 4.26 21.32 10.12
CA GLY A 79 4.35 22.75 10.35
C GLY A 79 3.57 23.59 9.36
N VAL A 80 2.91 22.96 8.44
CA VAL A 80 2.05 23.67 7.49
C VAL A 80 0.70 23.96 8.15
#